data_fe8f83b6c0f288a498f3de05a2bb7d35
#
_entry.id   fe8f83b6c0f288a498f3de05a2bb7d35
#
_cell.length_a   1.000
_cell.length_b   1.000
_cell.length_c   1.000
_cell.angle_alpha   90.00
_cell.angle_beta   90.00
_cell.angle_gamma   90.00
#
_symmetry.space_group_name_H-M   'P 1'
#
loop_
_entity.id
_entity.type
_entity.pdbx_description
1 polymer ?
#
loop_
_entity_poly.entity_id
_entity_poly.type
_entity_poly.pdbx_seq_one_letter_code
_entity_poly.pdbx_strand_id
1 'polypeptide(L)'
;MVCAAARLVLINIMRIARGEYMPKTINSEAQLTTFEAISMIMGNSIGTGIIAVPYLATRNSMLDVVWMVGLAYVVNVILHLIIAELSFNNGGVQLVKSFEGELFKGRMKKVFSWIMFVVYGLAIMIGVSGNINGGAQIFVNWFHMPLWVAQLIYYLIAGSVVFIGMKAVGIAQKYAVSFLMVIVVIMTAGTFTRPLNVLYTAPFHINNLLALYSMVVFATSANQAVIQVVKGLDGNPHKIRKSIFIGFALSSILVLIVTLTVLLGTKGTLDKELAYMQLGESIGSWAMILAGIFSLFALLTTFWSNTLALRDVVHEQIGIGNRISWVIATIPCILFAIFGVSSFIVLTRIMSGVVVLVSIMLVLTYGKSRKKAGSSPICGVIGTLPFQIIMVISTIISSVGALIPLS
;
A
#
# COMPACT_ATOMS: atom_id res chain seq x y z
N MET A 1 -32.75 1.24 21.91
CA MET A 1 -32.28 2.04 20.76
C MET A 1 -32.44 3.56 21.01
N VAL A 2 -33.59 4.08 21.42
CA VAL A 2 -33.83 5.51 21.61
C VAL A 2 -32.92 6.13 22.70
N CYS A 3 -32.65 5.43 23.82
CA CYS A 3 -31.77 5.89 24.89
C CYS A 3 -30.30 6.02 24.51
N ALA A 4 -29.80 5.19 23.58
CA ALA A 4 -28.44 5.27 23.07
C ALA A 4 -28.25 6.47 22.12
N ALA A 5 -29.24 6.73 21.28
CA ALA A 5 -29.27 7.90 20.41
C ALA A 5 -29.34 9.22 21.20
N ALA A 6 -30.18 9.28 22.22
CA ALA A 6 -30.30 10.46 23.10
C ALA A 6 -28.98 10.74 23.86
N ARG A 7 -28.29 9.71 24.34
CA ARG A 7 -26.99 9.81 24.98
C ARG A 7 -25.88 10.33 24.05
N LEU A 8 -25.86 9.87 22.80
CA LEU A 8 -24.95 10.35 21.75
C LEU A 8 -25.20 11.84 21.42
N VAL A 9 -26.45 12.24 21.30
CA VAL A 9 -26.84 13.65 21.07
C VAL A 9 -26.41 14.53 22.24
N LEU A 10 -26.62 14.11 23.49
CA LEU A 10 -26.22 14.87 24.68
C LEU A 10 -24.67 15.02 24.77
N ILE A 11 -23.93 13.96 24.52
CA ILE A 11 -22.45 13.98 24.47
C ILE A 11 -21.98 14.96 23.40
N ASN A 12 -22.61 14.96 22.24
CA ASN A 12 -22.27 15.85 21.12
C ASN A 12 -22.59 17.33 21.45
N ILE A 13 -23.71 17.60 22.09
CA ILE A 13 -24.08 18.94 22.56
C ILE A 13 -23.09 19.46 23.62
N MET A 14 -22.66 18.61 24.57
CA MET A 14 -21.67 19.00 25.59
C MET A 14 -20.28 19.26 24.99
N ARG A 15 -19.89 18.54 23.91
CA ARG A 15 -18.63 18.77 23.18
C ARG A 15 -18.66 20.08 22.40
N ILE A 16 -19.80 20.39 21.73
CA ILE A 16 -20.00 21.68 21.04
C ILE A 16 -19.90 22.83 22.02
N ALA A 17 -20.50 22.69 23.20
CA ALA A 17 -20.47 23.70 24.25
C ALA A 17 -19.05 23.92 24.84
N ARG A 18 -18.16 22.95 24.72
CA ARG A 18 -16.73 23.03 25.12
C ARG A 18 -15.81 23.54 24.01
N GLY A 19 -16.33 23.87 22.82
CA GLY A 19 -15.52 24.29 21.68
C GLY A 19 -14.63 23.15 21.10
N GLU A 20 -14.94 21.91 21.44
CA GLU A 20 -14.21 20.75 20.86
C GLU A 20 -14.57 20.59 19.37
N TYR A 21 -13.56 20.57 18.52
CA TYR A 21 -13.74 20.31 17.09
C TYR A 21 -14.37 18.93 16.88
N MET A 22 -15.55 18.91 16.25
CA MET A 22 -16.14 17.65 15.79
C MET A 22 -15.63 17.34 14.38
N PRO A 23 -14.94 16.22 14.18
CA PRO A 23 -14.69 15.73 12.82
C PRO A 23 -16.05 15.48 12.15
N LYS A 24 -16.11 15.75 10.84
CA LYS A 24 -17.28 15.37 10.03
C LYS A 24 -17.61 13.90 10.28
N THR A 25 -18.88 13.56 10.43
CA THR A 25 -19.32 12.16 10.57
C THR A 25 -18.73 11.33 9.42
N ILE A 26 -17.97 10.28 9.78
CA ILE A 26 -17.39 9.36 8.81
C ILE A 26 -18.50 8.44 8.33
N ASN A 27 -18.86 8.51 7.06
CA ASN A 27 -19.78 7.56 6.43
C ASN A 27 -19.05 6.21 6.29
N SER A 28 -19.26 5.28 7.24
CA SER A 28 -18.70 3.93 7.14
C SER A 28 -19.66 3.04 6.34
N GLU A 29 -19.14 2.44 5.27
CA GLU A 29 -19.90 1.45 4.49
C GLU A 29 -19.97 0.09 5.21
N ALA A 30 -19.00 -0.21 6.05
CA ALA A 30 -18.93 -1.45 6.80
C ALA A 30 -17.88 -1.35 7.93
N GLN A 31 -18.22 -1.88 9.09
CA GLN A 31 -17.28 -1.95 10.22
C GLN A 31 -16.23 -3.04 9.98
N LEU A 32 -14.95 -2.65 10.04
CA LEU A 32 -13.81 -3.54 10.07
C LEU A 32 -13.44 -3.88 11.52
N THR A 33 -12.98 -5.10 11.74
CA THR A 33 -12.25 -5.43 12.97
C THR A 33 -10.83 -4.86 12.89
N THR A 34 -10.20 -4.65 14.05
CA THR A 34 -8.79 -4.18 14.09
C THR A 34 -7.86 -5.14 13.34
N PHE A 35 -8.13 -6.46 13.39
CA PHE A 35 -7.33 -7.45 12.68
C PHE A 35 -7.51 -7.36 11.15
N GLU A 36 -8.74 -7.15 10.65
CA GLU A 36 -9.00 -6.88 9.24
C GLU A 36 -8.29 -5.60 8.77
N ALA A 37 -8.31 -4.53 9.59
CA ALA A 37 -7.62 -3.29 9.30
C ALA A 37 -6.09 -3.46 9.22
N ILE A 38 -5.48 -4.19 10.17
CA ILE A 38 -4.06 -4.55 10.12
C ILE A 38 -3.76 -5.36 8.86
N SER A 39 -4.59 -6.35 8.54
CA SER A 39 -4.42 -7.20 7.35
C SER A 39 -4.55 -6.40 6.05
N MET A 40 -5.40 -5.38 5.98
CA MET A 40 -5.50 -4.48 4.83
C MET A 40 -4.23 -3.66 4.63
N ILE A 41 -3.61 -3.17 5.71
CA ILE A 41 -2.32 -2.47 5.63
C ILE A 41 -1.24 -3.43 5.15
N MET A 42 -1.12 -4.61 5.76
CA MET A 42 -0.15 -5.62 5.38
C MET A 42 -0.33 -6.07 3.93
N GLY A 43 -1.55 -6.41 3.53
CA GLY A 43 -1.83 -6.91 2.19
C GLY A 43 -1.59 -5.87 1.09
N ASN A 44 -1.80 -4.59 1.37
CA ASN A 44 -1.43 -3.53 0.43
C ASN A 44 0.09 -3.33 0.35
N SER A 45 0.81 -3.47 1.47
CA SER A 45 2.27 -3.35 1.53
C SER A 45 3.00 -4.53 0.85
N ILE A 46 2.52 -5.77 1.06
CA ILE A 46 3.21 -7.00 0.64
C ILE A 46 3.28 -7.18 -0.89
N GLY A 47 2.60 -6.39 -1.70
CA GLY A 47 2.48 -6.50 -3.16
C GLY A 47 3.75 -6.80 -3.95
N THR A 48 3.85 -6.20 -5.11
CA THR A 48 5.00 -6.39 -6.03
C THR A 48 6.36 -6.02 -5.41
N GLY A 49 6.37 -5.11 -4.42
CA GLY A 49 7.59 -4.65 -3.78
C GLY A 49 8.36 -5.75 -3.05
N ILE A 50 7.68 -6.62 -2.31
CA ILE A 50 8.35 -7.70 -1.54
C ILE A 50 9.06 -8.70 -2.45
N ILE A 51 8.58 -8.87 -3.68
CA ILE A 51 9.19 -9.77 -4.67
C ILE A 51 10.48 -9.18 -5.23
N ALA A 52 10.56 -7.85 -5.35
CA ALA A 52 11.68 -7.14 -5.96
C ALA A 52 12.81 -6.78 -4.97
N VAL A 53 12.50 -6.60 -3.67
CA VAL A 53 13.52 -6.24 -2.65
C VAL A 53 14.69 -7.21 -2.61
N PRO A 54 14.53 -8.55 -2.65
CA PRO A 54 15.65 -9.48 -2.58
C PRO A 54 16.67 -9.28 -3.72
N TYR A 55 16.21 -8.97 -4.93
CA TYR A 55 17.10 -8.69 -6.06
C TYR A 55 18.03 -7.51 -5.82
N LEU A 56 17.50 -6.40 -5.26
CA LEU A 56 18.31 -5.24 -4.93
C LEU A 56 19.19 -5.50 -3.71
N ALA A 57 18.73 -6.34 -2.79
CA ALA A 57 19.50 -6.74 -1.63
C ALA A 57 20.78 -7.51 -1.99
N THR A 58 20.83 -8.24 -3.11
CA THR A 58 22.07 -8.93 -3.58
C THR A 58 23.21 -7.97 -3.93
N ARG A 59 22.91 -6.70 -4.17
CA ARG A 59 23.89 -5.63 -4.48
C ARG A 59 24.30 -4.80 -3.28
N ASN A 60 23.85 -5.21 -2.10
CA ASN A 60 24.08 -4.54 -0.82
C ASN A 60 24.45 -5.58 0.25
N SER A 61 24.95 -5.16 1.40
CA SER A 61 25.19 -6.07 2.50
C SER A 61 23.89 -6.46 3.20
N MET A 62 23.85 -7.62 3.90
CA MET A 62 22.71 -7.99 4.73
C MET A 62 22.40 -6.95 5.81
N LEU A 63 23.44 -6.28 6.34
CA LEU A 63 23.27 -5.23 7.34
C LEU A 63 22.55 -4.01 6.73
N ASP A 64 22.85 -3.66 5.47
CA ASP A 64 22.15 -2.58 4.76
C ASP A 64 20.68 -2.86 4.64
N VAL A 65 20.28 -4.10 4.37
CA VAL A 65 18.87 -4.50 4.31
C VAL A 65 18.18 -4.24 5.65
N VAL A 66 18.81 -4.64 6.77
CA VAL A 66 18.21 -4.54 8.11
C VAL A 66 17.93 -3.08 8.48
N TRP A 67 18.92 -2.21 8.36
CA TRP A 67 18.73 -0.81 8.76
C TRP A 67 17.87 0.00 7.74
N MET A 68 17.90 -0.36 6.43
CA MET A 68 17.00 0.23 5.43
C MET A 68 15.54 -0.11 5.69
N VAL A 69 15.24 -1.35 6.08
CA VAL A 69 13.89 -1.76 6.48
C VAL A 69 13.46 -1.01 7.74
N GLY A 70 14.35 -0.86 8.72
CA GLY A 70 14.07 -0.08 9.93
C GLY A 70 13.76 1.40 9.63
N LEU A 71 14.56 2.03 8.77
CA LEU A 71 14.35 3.41 8.33
C LEU A 71 13.03 3.57 7.55
N ALA A 72 12.76 2.66 6.61
CA ALA A 72 11.51 2.65 5.84
C ALA A 72 10.27 2.47 6.73
N TYR A 73 10.35 1.62 7.77
CA TYR A 73 9.28 1.50 8.77
C TYR A 73 8.96 2.84 9.42
N VAL A 74 9.98 3.54 9.96
CA VAL A 74 9.78 4.83 10.64
C VAL A 74 9.13 5.85 9.70
N VAL A 75 9.65 5.97 8.48
CA VAL A 75 9.14 6.93 7.50
C VAL A 75 7.73 6.60 7.06
N ASN A 76 7.44 5.33 6.77
CA ASN A 76 6.09 4.91 6.39
C ASN A 76 5.08 5.09 7.53
N VAL A 77 5.45 4.85 8.79
CA VAL A 77 4.58 5.15 9.93
C VAL A 77 4.25 6.65 9.97
N ILE A 78 5.25 7.54 9.84
CA ILE A 78 5.03 8.99 9.82
C ILE A 78 4.07 9.38 8.69
N LEU A 79 4.38 8.96 7.46
CA LEU A 79 3.58 9.26 6.27
C LEU A 79 2.12 8.84 6.43
N HIS A 80 1.91 7.60 6.86
CA HIS A 80 0.58 7.02 6.90
C HIS A 80 -0.26 7.49 8.10
N LEU A 81 0.38 7.89 9.22
CA LEU A 81 -0.32 8.59 10.29
C LEU A 81 -0.82 9.96 9.82
N ILE A 82 -0.02 10.71 9.06
CA ILE A 82 -0.40 12.00 8.49
C ILE A 82 -1.55 11.83 7.48
N ILE A 83 -1.48 10.83 6.59
CA ILE A 83 -2.57 10.49 5.66
C ILE A 83 -3.85 10.14 6.42
N ALA A 84 -3.75 9.29 7.46
CA ALA A 84 -4.88 8.87 8.25
C ALA A 84 -5.55 10.05 8.97
N GLU A 85 -4.77 10.93 9.60
CA GLU A 85 -5.32 12.09 10.31
C GLU A 85 -5.91 13.12 9.36
N LEU A 86 -5.28 13.34 8.19
CA LEU A 86 -5.85 14.21 7.17
C LEU A 86 -7.21 13.69 6.67
N SER A 87 -7.30 12.40 6.36
CA SER A 87 -8.56 11.75 5.96
C SER A 87 -9.59 11.81 7.09
N PHE A 88 -9.19 11.50 8.32
CA PHE A 88 -10.03 11.56 9.51
C PHE A 88 -10.64 12.96 9.71
N ASN A 89 -9.82 14.01 9.65
CA ASN A 89 -10.28 15.40 9.81
C ASN A 89 -11.23 15.84 8.69
N ASN A 90 -11.18 15.19 7.53
CA ASN A 90 -12.05 15.47 6.38
C ASN A 90 -13.23 14.51 6.23
N GLY A 91 -13.54 13.69 7.26
CA GLY A 91 -14.68 12.77 7.25
C GLY A 91 -14.44 11.45 6.53
N GLY A 92 -13.19 10.98 6.46
CA GLY A 92 -12.82 9.71 5.88
C GLY A 92 -12.69 9.71 4.35
N VAL A 93 -12.65 10.88 3.70
CA VAL A 93 -12.55 10.97 2.24
C VAL A 93 -11.13 10.66 1.73
N GLN A 94 -11.04 10.32 0.44
CA GLN A 94 -9.79 10.07 -0.25
C GLN A 94 -8.91 11.33 -0.35
N LEU A 95 -7.60 11.17 -0.62
CA LEU A 95 -6.64 12.28 -0.66
C LEU A 95 -7.05 13.39 -1.62
N VAL A 96 -7.59 13.05 -2.78
CA VAL A 96 -8.03 14.04 -3.79
C VAL A 96 -9.04 15.00 -3.19
N LYS A 97 -10.05 14.49 -2.48
CA LYS A 97 -11.08 15.32 -1.82
C LYS A 97 -10.54 16.04 -0.58
N SER A 98 -9.61 15.44 0.14
CA SER A 98 -8.93 16.10 1.26
C SER A 98 -8.11 17.31 0.79
N PHE A 99 -7.39 17.19 -0.31
CA PHE A 99 -6.62 18.28 -0.91
C PHE A 99 -7.54 19.37 -1.48
N GLU A 100 -8.61 18.98 -2.18
CA GLU A 100 -9.62 19.92 -2.68
C GLU A 100 -10.20 20.77 -1.56
N GLY A 101 -10.50 20.18 -0.41
CA GLY A 101 -11.12 20.86 0.74
C GLY A 101 -10.24 21.92 1.39
N GLU A 102 -8.91 21.74 1.40
CA GLU A 102 -7.99 22.52 2.20
C GLU A 102 -7.09 23.48 1.39
N LEU A 103 -6.74 23.15 0.13
CA LEU A 103 -5.73 23.92 -0.61
C LEU A 103 -6.30 25.07 -1.43
N PHE A 104 -7.45 24.91 -2.05
CA PHE A 104 -7.98 25.87 -3.02
C PHE A 104 -9.38 26.37 -2.71
N LYS A 105 -9.67 27.59 -3.14
CA LYS A 105 -10.99 28.25 -3.03
C LYS A 105 -11.52 28.65 -4.43
N GLY A 106 -12.82 28.85 -4.53
CA GLY A 106 -13.46 29.32 -5.76
C GLY A 106 -13.35 28.35 -6.96
N ARG A 107 -13.25 28.87 -8.18
CA ARG A 107 -13.18 28.08 -9.42
C ARG A 107 -11.94 27.19 -9.49
N MET A 108 -10.80 27.66 -8.98
CA MET A 108 -9.55 26.90 -8.96
C MET A 108 -9.66 25.59 -8.18
N LYS A 109 -10.54 25.54 -7.17
CA LYS A 109 -10.81 24.32 -6.39
C LYS A 109 -11.27 23.18 -7.29
N LYS A 110 -12.24 23.41 -8.20
CA LYS A 110 -12.76 22.36 -9.11
C LYS A 110 -11.71 21.92 -10.11
N VAL A 111 -11.02 22.84 -10.76
CA VAL A 111 -9.99 22.54 -11.76
C VAL A 111 -8.89 21.68 -11.14
N PHE A 112 -8.39 22.09 -9.98
CA PHE A 112 -7.37 21.36 -9.26
C PHE A 112 -7.84 19.94 -8.86
N SER A 113 -9.06 19.82 -8.35
CA SER A 113 -9.63 18.52 -7.98
C SER A 113 -9.67 17.55 -9.17
N TRP A 114 -10.05 18.03 -10.37
CA TRP A 114 -10.07 17.21 -11.59
C TRP A 114 -8.65 16.83 -12.06
N ILE A 115 -7.70 17.76 -12.00
CA ILE A 115 -6.29 17.45 -12.33
C ILE A 115 -5.76 16.37 -11.38
N MET A 116 -5.96 16.53 -10.07
CA MET A 116 -5.52 15.55 -9.08
C MET A 116 -6.24 14.21 -9.21
N PHE A 117 -7.54 14.24 -9.54
CA PHE A 117 -8.30 13.02 -9.80
C PHE A 117 -7.69 12.23 -10.98
N VAL A 118 -7.37 12.91 -12.07
CA VAL A 118 -6.75 12.27 -13.25
C VAL A 118 -5.35 11.75 -12.91
N VAL A 119 -4.48 12.58 -12.34
CA VAL A 119 -3.09 12.21 -12.03
C VAL A 119 -3.03 11.07 -11.01
N TYR A 120 -3.75 11.19 -9.90
CA TYR A 120 -3.77 10.19 -8.85
C TYR A 120 -4.50 8.91 -9.28
N GLY A 121 -5.61 9.06 -10.01
CA GLY A 121 -6.36 7.94 -10.58
C GLY A 121 -5.53 7.15 -11.58
N LEU A 122 -4.86 7.80 -12.53
CA LEU A 122 -3.94 7.14 -13.48
C LEU A 122 -2.81 6.40 -12.75
N ALA A 123 -2.24 7.00 -11.71
CA ALA A 123 -1.21 6.36 -10.92
C ALA A 123 -1.69 5.02 -10.30
N ILE A 124 -2.89 5.01 -9.71
CA ILE A 124 -3.47 3.77 -9.16
C ILE A 124 -3.82 2.78 -10.29
N MET A 125 -4.43 3.24 -11.39
CA MET A 125 -4.77 2.40 -12.55
C MET A 125 -3.56 1.64 -13.10
N ILE A 126 -2.42 2.32 -13.21
CA ILE A 126 -1.15 1.73 -13.63
C ILE A 126 -0.73 0.60 -12.67
N GLY A 127 -0.78 0.84 -11.36
CA GLY A 127 -0.47 -0.17 -10.36
C GLY A 127 -1.40 -1.39 -10.43
N VAL A 128 -2.70 -1.16 -10.63
CA VAL A 128 -3.70 -2.23 -10.81
C VAL A 128 -3.41 -3.04 -12.07
N SER A 129 -3.07 -2.40 -13.19
CA SER A 129 -2.71 -3.07 -14.43
C SER A 129 -1.47 -3.95 -14.27
N GLY A 130 -0.46 -3.47 -13.51
CA GLY A 130 0.72 -4.23 -13.13
C GLY A 130 0.36 -5.49 -12.31
N ASN A 131 -0.56 -5.38 -11.35
CA ASN A 131 -1.04 -6.52 -10.57
C ASN A 131 -1.79 -7.54 -11.44
N ILE A 132 -2.60 -7.09 -12.43
CA ILE A 132 -3.27 -7.98 -13.39
C ILE A 132 -2.23 -8.74 -14.23
N ASN A 133 -1.23 -8.03 -14.76
CA ASN A 133 -0.18 -8.64 -15.57
C ASN A 133 0.65 -9.65 -14.76
N GLY A 134 1.08 -9.27 -13.56
CA GLY A 134 1.85 -10.17 -12.68
C GLY A 134 1.08 -11.43 -12.30
N GLY A 135 -0.20 -11.28 -11.91
CA GLY A 135 -1.06 -12.42 -11.58
C GLY A 135 -1.37 -13.32 -12.79
N ALA A 136 -1.58 -12.71 -13.96
CA ALA A 136 -1.81 -13.43 -15.20
C ALA A 136 -0.58 -14.26 -15.63
N GLN A 137 0.63 -13.72 -15.46
CA GLN A 137 1.87 -14.46 -15.76
C GLN A 137 1.98 -15.77 -14.96
N ILE A 138 1.54 -15.77 -13.69
CA ILE A 138 1.51 -16.98 -12.89
C ILE A 138 0.56 -18.02 -13.48
N PHE A 139 -0.63 -17.59 -13.93
CA PHE A 139 -1.60 -18.49 -14.58
C PHE A 139 -1.08 -19.01 -15.94
N VAL A 140 -0.41 -18.16 -16.72
CA VAL A 140 0.26 -18.59 -17.97
C VAL A 140 1.29 -19.67 -17.68
N ASN A 141 2.13 -19.48 -16.66
CA ASN A 141 3.17 -20.45 -16.30
C ASN A 141 2.59 -21.79 -15.79
N TRP A 142 1.46 -21.75 -15.05
CA TRP A 142 0.86 -22.96 -14.50
C TRP A 142 -0.03 -23.73 -15.48
N PHE A 143 -0.80 -23.01 -16.32
CA PHE A 143 -1.86 -23.59 -17.15
C PHE A 143 -1.58 -23.47 -18.63
N HIS A 144 -0.46 -22.87 -19.06
CA HIS A 144 -0.06 -22.67 -20.46
C HIS A 144 -1.14 -22.01 -21.34
N MET A 145 -1.96 -21.12 -20.74
CA MET A 145 -3.04 -20.41 -21.43
C MET A 145 -2.55 -19.10 -22.08
N PRO A 146 -3.25 -18.56 -23.08
CA PRO A 146 -2.95 -17.24 -23.63
C PRO A 146 -2.99 -16.13 -22.58
N LEU A 147 -2.06 -15.16 -22.64
CA LEU A 147 -1.92 -14.10 -21.64
C LEU A 147 -3.21 -13.31 -21.42
N TRP A 148 -3.91 -12.91 -22.48
CA TRP A 148 -5.15 -12.15 -22.39
C TRP A 148 -6.28 -12.92 -21.67
N VAL A 149 -6.33 -14.23 -21.81
CA VAL A 149 -7.28 -15.12 -21.10
C VAL A 149 -6.94 -15.14 -19.62
N ALA A 150 -5.67 -15.31 -19.29
CA ALA A 150 -5.17 -15.29 -17.90
C ALA A 150 -5.44 -13.94 -17.22
N GLN A 151 -5.26 -12.82 -17.95
CA GLN A 151 -5.58 -11.46 -17.46
C GLN A 151 -7.07 -11.31 -17.14
N LEU A 152 -7.95 -11.78 -18.01
CA LEU A 152 -9.41 -11.75 -17.78
C LEU A 152 -9.81 -12.63 -16.59
N ILE A 153 -9.28 -13.83 -16.48
CA ILE A 153 -9.59 -14.76 -15.37
C ILE A 153 -9.14 -14.14 -14.04
N TYR A 154 -7.89 -13.65 -13.99
CA TYR A 154 -7.36 -13.00 -12.79
C TYR A 154 -8.22 -11.79 -12.39
N TYR A 155 -8.53 -10.91 -13.35
CA TYR A 155 -9.36 -9.73 -13.12
C TYR A 155 -10.76 -10.07 -12.58
N LEU A 156 -11.43 -11.09 -13.15
CA LEU A 156 -12.75 -11.52 -12.69
C LEU A 156 -12.70 -12.10 -11.28
N ILE A 157 -11.74 -12.97 -10.99
CA ILE A 157 -11.59 -13.59 -9.66
C ILE A 157 -11.26 -12.53 -8.62
N ALA A 158 -10.23 -11.72 -8.87
CA ALA A 158 -9.78 -10.69 -7.94
C ALA A 158 -10.84 -9.58 -7.78
N GLY A 159 -11.46 -9.16 -8.89
CA GLY A 159 -12.44 -8.10 -8.92
C GLY A 159 -13.76 -8.43 -8.23
N SER A 160 -14.17 -9.70 -8.24
CA SER A 160 -15.41 -10.13 -7.58
C SER A 160 -15.46 -9.77 -6.09
N VAL A 161 -14.32 -9.88 -5.39
CA VAL A 161 -14.23 -9.56 -3.97
C VAL A 161 -14.47 -8.06 -3.72
N VAL A 162 -13.87 -7.19 -4.55
CA VAL A 162 -14.01 -5.73 -4.42
C VAL A 162 -15.41 -5.27 -4.80
N PHE A 163 -16.03 -5.94 -5.80
CA PHE A 163 -17.41 -5.66 -6.22
C PHE A 163 -18.43 -5.89 -5.11
N ILE A 164 -18.18 -6.85 -4.19
CA ILE A 164 -19.02 -7.10 -3.01
C ILE A 164 -18.91 -5.92 -2.04
N GLY A 165 -17.70 -5.36 -1.82
CA GLY A 165 -17.50 -4.18 -1.00
C GLY A 165 -16.36 -4.29 0.02
N MET A 166 -16.16 -3.22 0.80
CA MET A 166 -15.04 -3.06 1.72
C MET A 166 -14.95 -4.17 2.78
N LYS A 167 -16.07 -4.64 3.32
CA LYS A 167 -16.08 -5.74 4.32
C LYS A 167 -15.57 -7.04 3.74
N ALA A 168 -15.98 -7.37 2.52
CA ALA A 168 -15.49 -8.56 1.83
C ALA A 168 -13.98 -8.48 1.58
N VAL A 169 -13.48 -7.31 1.18
CA VAL A 169 -12.04 -7.05 1.04
C VAL A 169 -11.33 -7.23 2.37
N GLY A 170 -11.84 -6.67 3.48
CA GLY A 170 -11.24 -6.84 4.81
C GLY A 170 -11.13 -8.31 5.24
N ILE A 171 -12.18 -9.09 5.02
CA ILE A 171 -12.21 -10.52 5.30
C ILE A 171 -11.23 -11.29 4.40
N ALA A 172 -11.24 -11.03 3.09
CA ALA A 172 -10.33 -11.65 2.14
C ALA A 172 -8.86 -11.35 2.47
N GLN A 173 -8.53 -10.08 2.79
CA GLN A 173 -7.21 -9.67 3.24
C GLN A 173 -6.76 -10.41 4.50
N LYS A 174 -7.65 -10.56 5.49
CA LYS A 174 -7.35 -11.27 6.73
C LYS A 174 -6.87 -12.71 6.46
N TYR A 175 -7.60 -13.45 5.64
CA TYR A 175 -7.25 -14.84 5.32
C TYR A 175 -6.04 -14.93 4.40
N ALA A 176 -5.96 -14.06 3.37
CA ALA A 176 -4.84 -14.06 2.45
C ALA A 176 -3.51 -13.74 3.14
N VAL A 177 -3.47 -12.69 3.98
CA VAL A 177 -2.26 -12.30 4.73
C VAL A 177 -1.87 -13.38 5.74
N SER A 178 -2.83 -13.97 6.46
CA SER A 178 -2.54 -15.08 7.38
C SER A 178 -1.92 -16.26 6.64
N PHE A 179 -2.44 -16.59 5.46
CA PHE A 179 -1.91 -17.66 4.62
C PHE A 179 -0.50 -17.34 4.09
N LEU A 180 -0.27 -16.10 3.65
CA LEU A 180 1.06 -15.64 3.23
C LEU A 180 2.10 -15.78 4.35
N MET A 181 1.74 -15.42 5.59
CA MET A 181 2.63 -15.59 6.74
C MET A 181 3.00 -17.06 6.98
N VAL A 182 2.05 -17.98 6.85
CA VAL A 182 2.30 -19.42 6.95
C VAL A 182 3.26 -19.89 5.85
N ILE A 183 3.06 -19.46 4.60
CA ILE A 183 3.97 -19.80 3.49
C ILE A 183 5.40 -19.30 3.79
N VAL A 184 5.54 -18.07 4.28
CA VAL A 184 6.87 -17.53 4.60
C VAL A 184 7.56 -18.34 5.69
N VAL A 185 6.84 -18.75 6.73
CA VAL A 185 7.39 -19.61 7.79
C VAL A 185 7.86 -20.95 7.20
N ILE A 186 7.04 -21.60 6.37
CA ILE A 186 7.38 -22.89 5.73
C ILE A 186 8.60 -22.74 4.80
N MET A 187 8.63 -21.70 3.97
CA MET A 187 9.73 -21.44 3.05
C MET A 187 11.03 -21.13 3.80
N THR A 188 10.95 -20.34 4.87
CA THR A 188 12.10 -20.02 5.72
C THR A 188 12.62 -21.30 6.38
N ALA A 189 11.76 -22.14 6.97
CA ALA A 189 12.16 -23.42 7.54
C ALA A 189 12.77 -24.34 6.49
N GLY A 190 12.20 -24.41 5.29
CA GLY A 190 12.74 -25.18 4.17
C GLY A 190 14.13 -24.71 3.74
N THR A 191 14.41 -23.41 3.79
CA THR A 191 15.74 -22.86 3.49
C THR A 191 16.81 -23.39 4.46
N PHE A 192 16.49 -23.46 5.76
CA PHE A 192 17.43 -23.97 6.77
C PHE A 192 17.71 -25.48 6.69
N THR A 193 16.98 -26.21 5.86
CA THR A 193 17.30 -27.64 5.58
C THR A 193 18.39 -27.83 4.53
N ARG A 194 18.88 -26.75 3.92
CA ARG A 194 19.88 -26.75 2.85
C ARG A 194 21.15 -26.01 3.30
N PRO A 195 22.30 -26.25 2.64
CA PRO A 195 23.49 -25.44 2.86
C PRO A 195 23.18 -23.96 2.58
N LEU A 196 23.38 -23.12 3.58
CA LEU A 196 23.14 -21.68 3.47
C LEU A 196 24.31 -20.99 2.78
N ASN A 197 24.04 -19.92 2.06
CA ASN A 197 25.08 -19.02 1.58
C ASN A 197 25.72 -18.30 2.78
N VAL A 198 27.05 -18.21 2.77
CA VAL A 198 27.77 -17.41 3.77
C VAL A 198 27.35 -15.95 3.68
N LEU A 199 27.34 -15.24 4.80
CA LEU A 199 26.97 -13.84 4.94
C LEU A 199 27.36 -13.02 3.68
N TYR A 200 26.32 -12.56 2.98
CA TYR A 200 26.48 -11.81 1.75
C TYR A 200 26.98 -10.39 2.08
N THR A 201 28.16 -10.05 1.59
CA THR A 201 28.72 -8.72 1.69
C THR A 201 29.05 -8.23 0.27
N ALA A 202 28.35 -7.21 -0.20
CA ALA A 202 28.69 -6.53 -1.45
C ALA A 202 29.50 -5.25 -1.15
N PRO A 203 30.36 -4.79 -2.09
CA PRO A 203 31.00 -3.48 -1.98
C PRO A 203 29.95 -2.38 -1.82
N PHE A 204 30.26 -1.41 -0.98
CA PHE A 204 29.38 -0.26 -0.75
C PHE A 204 29.30 0.61 -2.02
N HIS A 205 28.11 0.76 -2.56
CA HIS A 205 27.79 1.69 -3.63
C HIS A 205 26.54 2.49 -3.27
N ILE A 206 26.65 3.81 -3.19
CA ILE A 206 25.55 4.69 -2.80
C ILE A 206 24.34 4.53 -3.71
N ASN A 207 24.52 4.32 -5.02
CA ASN A 207 23.44 4.11 -5.97
C ASN A 207 22.61 2.86 -5.65
N ASN A 208 23.31 1.74 -5.33
CA ASN A 208 22.65 0.50 -4.96
C ASN A 208 21.88 0.64 -3.65
N LEU A 209 22.45 1.37 -2.69
CA LEU A 209 21.82 1.64 -1.41
C LEU A 209 20.55 2.51 -1.57
N LEU A 210 20.60 3.56 -2.39
CA LEU A 210 19.44 4.42 -2.67
C LEU A 210 18.34 3.65 -3.41
N ALA A 211 18.72 2.77 -4.36
CA ALA A 211 17.77 1.90 -5.06
C ALA A 211 17.11 0.90 -4.10
N LEU A 212 17.89 0.27 -3.20
CA LEU A 212 17.38 -0.62 -2.15
C LEU A 212 16.41 0.14 -1.24
N TYR A 213 16.80 1.31 -0.75
CA TYR A 213 15.95 2.15 0.10
C TYR A 213 14.61 2.48 -0.57
N SER A 214 14.66 2.93 -1.83
CA SER A 214 13.47 3.22 -2.62
C SER A 214 12.52 2.03 -2.71
N MET A 215 13.05 0.84 -3.03
CA MET A 215 12.26 -0.37 -3.16
C MET A 215 11.69 -0.83 -1.82
N VAL A 216 12.45 -0.73 -0.72
CA VAL A 216 11.96 -1.10 0.62
C VAL A 216 10.85 -0.14 1.10
N VAL A 217 11.00 1.18 0.89
CA VAL A 217 9.95 2.17 1.17
C VAL A 217 8.68 1.84 0.38
N PHE A 218 8.82 1.52 -0.90
CA PHE A 218 7.68 1.11 -1.74
C PHE A 218 7.05 -0.20 -1.27
N ALA A 219 7.87 -1.23 -0.98
CA ALA A 219 7.41 -2.55 -0.52
C ALA A 219 6.74 -2.54 0.85
N THR A 220 6.95 -1.50 1.65
CA THR A 220 6.33 -1.33 2.96
C THR A 220 5.28 -0.20 2.98
N SER A 221 4.89 0.37 1.82
CA SER A 221 3.89 1.44 1.73
C SER A 221 2.47 0.88 1.57
N ALA A 222 1.46 1.55 2.15
CA ALA A 222 0.06 1.15 2.08
C ALA A 222 -0.90 2.34 1.95
N ASN A 223 -0.56 3.32 1.13
CA ASN A 223 -1.30 4.58 0.99
C ASN A 223 -2.80 4.39 0.73
N GLN A 224 -3.16 3.42 -0.10
CA GLN A 224 -4.54 3.14 -0.50
C GLN A 224 -5.33 2.48 0.64
N ALA A 225 -4.70 1.62 1.43
CA ALA A 225 -5.36 0.89 2.51
C ALA A 225 -5.65 1.77 3.73
N VAL A 226 -4.77 2.72 4.06
CA VAL A 226 -4.88 3.53 5.29
C VAL A 226 -6.17 4.35 5.33
N ILE A 227 -6.58 4.95 4.22
CA ILE A 227 -7.83 5.73 4.17
C ILE A 227 -9.05 4.82 4.37
N GLN A 228 -9.01 3.61 3.83
CA GLN A 228 -10.05 2.60 4.02
C GLN A 228 -10.12 2.12 5.47
N VAL A 229 -8.95 1.99 6.13
CA VAL A 229 -8.87 1.68 7.56
C VAL A 229 -9.51 2.80 8.40
N VAL A 230 -9.32 4.07 8.04
CA VAL A 230 -10.00 5.21 8.70
C VAL A 230 -11.52 5.08 8.57
N LYS A 231 -12.03 4.79 7.36
CA LYS A 231 -13.46 4.57 7.11
C LYS A 231 -13.98 3.34 7.86
N GLY A 232 -13.29 2.22 7.73
CA GLY A 232 -13.73 0.92 8.23
C GLY A 232 -13.70 0.79 9.77
N LEU A 233 -12.88 1.58 10.46
CA LEU A 233 -12.83 1.64 11.92
C LEU A 233 -13.69 2.76 12.53
N ASP A 234 -14.66 3.27 11.75
CA ASP A 234 -15.60 4.35 12.17
C ASP A 234 -14.86 5.58 12.74
N GLY A 235 -13.70 5.89 12.23
CA GLY A 235 -12.88 7.00 12.69
C GLY A 235 -12.43 6.90 14.15
N ASN A 236 -12.28 5.69 14.71
CA ASN A 236 -11.73 5.53 16.06
C ASN A 236 -10.21 5.77 16.06
N PRO A 237 -9.70 6.90 16.61
CA PRO A 237 -8.29 7.28 16.45
C PRO A 237 -7.33 6.26 17.06
N HIS A 238 -7.67 5.67 18.18
CA HIS A 238 -6.84 4.69 18.87
C HIS A 238 -6.70 3.40 18.06
N LYS A 239 -7.81 2.87 17.52
CA LYS A 239 -7.78 1.67 16.67
C LYS A 239 -7.03 1.94 15.37
N ILE A 240 -7.24 3.10 14.74
CA ILE A 240 -6.54 3.51 13.51
C ILE A 240 -5.03 3.57 13.76
N ARG A 241 -4.60 4.32 14.78
CA ARG A 241 -3.19 4.43 15.16
C ARG A 241 -2.55 3.08 15.44
N LYS A 242 -3.21 2.23 16.25
CA LYS A 242 -2.75 0.87 16.55
C LYS A 242 -2.60 0.02 15.30
N SER A 243 -3.58 0.07 14.38
CA SER A 243 -3.53 -0.70 13.12
C SER A 243 -2.38 -0.26 12.23
N ILE A 244 -2.08 1.04 12.15
CA ILE A 244 -0.96 1.58 11.39
C ILE A 244 0.37 1.08 11.95
N PHE A 245 0.63 1.26 13.26
CA PHE A 245 1.89 0.82 13.87
C PHE A 245 2.12 -0.68 13.70
N ILE A 246 1.12 -1.50 14.02
CA ILE A 246 1.23 -2.96 13.95
C ILE A 246 1.30 -3.43 12.50
N GLY A 247 0.47 -2.89 11.62
CA GLY A 247 0.44 -3.28 10.21
C GLY A 247 1.78 -3.05 9.52
N PHE A 248 2.38 -1.87 9.71
CA PHE A 248 3.70 -1.56 9.14
C PHE A 248 4.84 -2.33 9.81
N ALA A 249 4.77 -2.57 11.13
CA ALA A 249 5.78 -3.39 11.81
C ALA A 249 5.79 -4.82 11.26
N LEU A 250 4.63 -5.44 11.14
CA LEU A 250 4.50 -6.80 10.60
C LEU A 250 4.90 -6.86 9.11
N SER A 251 4.52 -5.87 8.31
CA SER A 251 4.96 -5.77 6.90
C SER A 251 6.48 -5.65 6.79
N SER A 252 7.11 -4.81 7.59
CA SER A 252 8.56 -4.61 7.60
C SER A 252 9.30 -5.88 8.03
N ILE A 253 8.82 -6.56 9.07
CA ILE A 253 9.36 -7.85 9.52
C ILE A 253 9.23 -8.89 8.40
N LEU A 254 8.10 -8.95 7.71
CA LEU A 254 7.87 -9.90 6.63
C LEU A 254 8.81 -9.63 5.44
N VAL A 255 8.96 -8.37 5.02
CA VAL A 255 9.92 -7.98 3.97
C VAL A 255 11.34 -8.38 4.35
N LEU A 256 11.73 -8.16 5.61
CA LEU A 256 13.05 -8.53 6.12
C LEU A 256 13.24 -10.06 6.09
N ILE A 257 12.30 -10.84 6.61
CA ILE A 257 12.38 -12.31 6.64
C ILE A 257 12.46 -12.85 5.21
N VAL A 258 11.58 -12.44 4.31
CA VAL A 258 11.58 -12.89 2.91
C VAL A 258 12.91 -12.56 2.24
N THR A 259 13.41 -11.32 2.40
CA THR A 259 14.66 -10.89 1.78
C THR A 259 15.86 -11.68 2.31
N LEU A 260 16.01 -11.82 3.62
CA LEU A 260 17.10 -12.58 4.20
C LEU A 260 17.03 -14.07 3.85
N THR A 261 15.82 -14.66 3.83
CA THR A 261 15.61 -16.05 3.44
C THR A 261 16.05 -16.29 1.99
N VAL A 262 15.72 -15.38 1.08
CA VAL A 262 16.17 -15.46 -0.33
C VAL A 262 17.68 -15.34 -0.43
N LEU A 263 18.31 -14.37 0.23
CA LEU A 263 19.76 -14.17 0.21
C LEU A 263 20.53 -15.38 0.75
N LEU A 264 20.00 -16.02 1.80
CA LEU A 264 20.63 -17.17 2.44
C LEU A 264 20.42 -18.48 1.64
N GLY A 265 19.28 -18.63 0.96
CA GLY A 265 18.87 -19.88 0.35
C GLY A 265 19.08 -20.00 -1.16
N THR A 266 19.26 -18.87 -1.88
CA THR A 266 19.35 -18.90 -3.34
C THR A 266 20.81 -19.00 -3.80
N LYS A 267 21.09 -19.93 -4.71
CA LYS A 267 22.40 -20.08 -5.37
C LYS A 267 22.39 -19.35 -6.71
N GLY A 268 23.41 -18.54 -6.97
CA GLY A 268 23.60 -17.84 -8.25
C GLY A 268 23.03 -16.41 -8.28
N THR A 269 22.92 -15.84 -9.49
CA THR A 269 22.36 -14.50 -9.73
C THR A 269 20.85 -14.52 -9.63
N LEU A 270 20.29 -13.51 -8.94
CA LEU A 270 18.83 -13.35 -8.80
C LEU A 270 18.26 -12.59 -10.02
N ASP A 271 17.15 -13.08 -10.57
CA ASP A 271 16.33 -12.38 -11.54
C ASP A 271 15.47 -11.31 -10.83
N LYS A 272 15.21 -10.19 -11.52
CA LYS A 272 14.44 -9.05 -10.97
C LYS A 272 13.02 -9.40 -10.54
N GLU A 273 12.36 -10.27 -11.30
CA GLU A 273 10.93 -10.52 -11.16
C GLU A 273 10.62 -11.83 -10.41
N LEU A 274 11.59 -12.71 -10.22
CA LEU A 274 11.36 -14.07 -9.76
C LEU A 274 12.20 -14.50 -8.55
N ALA A 275 12.76 -13.57 -7.78
CA ALA A 275 13.68 -13.89 -6.67
C ALA A 275 13.12 -14.93 -5.67
N TYR A 276 11.84 -14.85 -5.32
CA TYR A 276 11.21 -15.81 -4.40
C TYR A 276 10.92 -17.16 -5.06
N MET A 277 10.67 -17.18 -6.39
CA MET A 277 10.53 -18.41 -7.16
C MET A 277 11.86 -19.12 -7.30
N GLN A 278 12.97 -18.40 -7.54
CA GLN A 278 14.32 -18.96 -7.57
C GLN A 278 14.72 -19.59 -6.24
N LEU A 279 14.30 -19.01 -5.11
CA LEU A 279 14.41 -19.65 -3.80
C LEU A 279 13.67 -20.99 -3.80
N GLY A 280 12.45 -21.02 -4.32
CA GLY A 280 11.66 -22.24 -4.44
C GLY A 280 12.38 -23.33 -5.23
N GLU A 281 12.97 -22.98 -6.39
CA GLU A 281 13.78 -23.88 -7.21
C GLU A 281 14.99 -24.43 -6.43
N SER A 282 15.66 -23.58 -5.64
CA SER A 282 16.82 -23.97 -4.82
C SER A 282 16.47 -24.95 -3.71
N ILE A 283 15.23 -24.86 -3.15
CA ILE A 283 14.74 -25.75 -2.07
C ILE A 283 14.17 -27.05 -2.66
N GLY A 284 13.35 -26.95 -3.72
CA GLY A 284 12.74 -28.09 -4.40
C GLY A 284 11.36 -27.77 -4.99
N SER A 285 10.83 -28.70 -5.77
CA SER A 285 9.59 -28.50 -6.55
C SER A 285 8.37 -28.07 -5.71
N TRP A 286 8.22 -28.60 -4.50
CA TRP A 286 7.15 -28.20 -3.58
C TRP A 286 7.25 -26.73 -3.16
N ALA A 287 8.47 -26.24 -2.95
CA ALA A 287 8.72 -24.86 -2.55
C ALA A 287 8.51 -23.89 -3.71
N MET A 288 8.78 -24.31 -4.95
CA MET A 288 8.45 -23.52 -6.14
C MET A 288 6.95 -23.29 -6.28
N ILE A 289 6.11 -24.30 -5.98
CA ILE A 289 4.65 -24.15 -5.98
C ILE A 289 4.22 -23.15 -4.89
N LEU A 290 4.76 -23.26 -3.68
CA LEU A 290 4.46 -22.32 -2.59
C LEU A 290 4.91 -20.89 -2.90
N ALA A 291 6.05 -20.71 -3.54
CA ALA A 291 6.53 -19.40 -3.98
C ALA A 291 5.60 -18.77 -5.04
N GLY A 292 5.08 -19.58 -5.97
CA GLY A 292 4.08 -19.13 -6.94
C GLY A 292 2.76 -18.73 -6.27
N ILE A 293 2.27 -19.53 -5.32
CA ILE A 293 1.07 -19.23 -4.52
C ILE A 293 1.30 -17.94 -3.70
N PHE A 294 2.45 -17.79 -3.05
CA PHE A 294 2.82 -16.56 -2.33
C PHE A 294 2.73 -15.33 -3.25
N SER A 295 3.35 -15.40 -4.44
CA SER A 295 3.35 -14.31 -5.40
C SER A 295 1.94 -13.97 -5.88
N LEU A 296 1.10 -14.98 -6.13
CA LEU A 296 -0.29 -14.79 -6.52
C LEU A 296 -1.10 -14.05 -5.44
N PHE A 297 -1.00 -14.49 -4.18
CA PHE A 297 -1.72 -13.85 -3.07
C PHE A 297 -1.18 -12.46 -2.77
N ALA A 298 0.12 -12.20 -2.89
CA ALA A 298 0.71 -10.88 -2.74
C ALA A 298 0.16 -9.89 -3.77
N LEU A 299 0.01 -10.32 -5.03
CA LEU A 299 -0.60 -9.52 -6.09
C LEU A 299 -2.11 -9.31 -5.89
N LEU A 300 -2.84 -10.34 -5.44
CA LEU A 300 -4.28 -10.26 -5.14
C LEU A 300 -4.57 -9.25 -4.02
N THR A 301 -3.82 -9.30 -2.93
CA THR A 301 -4.03 -8.41 -1.78
C THR A 301 -3.79 -6.94 -2.15
N THR A 302 -2.78 -6.66 -2.93
CA THR A 302 -2.52 -5.30 -3.45
C THR A 302 -3.58 -4.86 -4.46
N PHE A 303 -4.01 -5.76 -5.37
CA PHE A 303 -5.10 -5.50 -6.31
C PHE A 303 -6.36 -5.07 -5.57
N TRP A 304 -6.78 -5.81 -4.52
CA TRP A 304 -7.99 -5.49 -3.75
C TRP A 304 -7.93 -4.10 -3.12
N SER A 305 -6.82 -3.75 -2.48
CA SER A 305 -6.65 -2.44 -1.86
C SER A 305 -6.65 -1.30 -2.88
N ASN A 306 -5.92 -1.46 -3.97
CA ASN A 306 -5.80 -0.44 -5.01
C ASN A 306 -7.12 -0.22 -5.76
N THR A 307 -7.84 -1.29 -6.13
CA THR A 307 -9.12 -1.16 -6.84
C THR A 307 -10.23 -0.64 -5.94
N LEU A 308 -10.20 -0.99 -4.64
CA LEU A 308 -11.13 -0.42 -3.65
C LEU A 308 -10.89 1.10 -3.50
N ALA A 309 -9.63 1.54 -3.41
CA ALA A 309 -9.30 2.95 -3.34
C ALA A 309 -9.68 3.71 -4.62
N LEU A 310 -9.41 3.11 -5.79
CA LEU A 310 -9.75 3.70 -7.07
C LEU A 310 -11.28 3.84 -7.24
N ARG A 311 -12.05 2.83 -6.82
CA ARG A 311 -13.51 2.90 -6.73
C ARG A 311 -13.96 4.11 -5.91
N ASP A 312 -13.37 4.28 -4.73
CA ASP A 312 -13.73 5.36 -3.81
C ASP A 312 -13.36 6.73 -4.38
N VAL A 313 -12.20 6.85 -5.04
CA VAL A 313 -11.78 8.08 -5.73
C VAL A 313 -12.79 8.46 -6.82
N VAL A 314 -13.24 7.49 -7.63
CA VAL A 314 -14.26 7.71 -8.67
C VAL A 314 -15.62 8.06 -8.06
N HIS A 315 -16.04 7.32 -7.02
CA HIS A 315 -17.29 7.57 -6.30
C HIS A 315 -17.34 8.99 -5.73
N GLU A 316 -16.30 9.40 -5.01
CA GLU A 316 -16.23 10.72 -4.37
C GLU A 316 -16.12 11.87 -5.38
N GLN A 317 -15.49 11.65 -6.54
CA GLN A 317 -15.33 12.70 -7.57
C GLN A 317 -16.56 12.89 -8.43
N ILE A 318 -17.21 11.77 -8.84
CA ILE A 318 -18.32 11.80 -9.80
C ILE A 318 -19.68 11.74 -9.09
N GLY A 319 -19.76 11.15 -7.89
CA GLY A 319 -21.00 11.07 -7.10
C GLY A 319 -21.94 9.94 -7.53
N ILE A 320 -21.43 8.91 -8.21
CA ILE A 320 -22.19 7.72 -8.66
C ILE A 320 -22.07 6.55 -7.69
N GLY A 321 -23.00 5.58 -7.76
CA GLY A 321 -23.00 4.42 -6.83
C GLY A 321 -21.73 3.58 -6.88
N ASN A 322 -21.34 2.98 -5.75
CA ASN A 322 -20.06 2.27 -5.58
C ASN A 322 -19.79 1.18 -6.62
N ARG A 323 -20.79 0.39 -7.00
CA ARG A 323 -20.64 -0.70 -7.99
C ARG A 323 -20.33 -0.14 -9.39
N ILE A 324 -21.02 0.94 -9.79
CA ILE A 324 -20.79 1.61 -11.08
C ILE A 324 -19.41 2.28 -11.05
N SER A 325 -19.06 2.92 -9.94
CA SER A 325 -17.73 3.52 -9.75
C SER A 325 -16.62 2.48 -9.88
N TRP A 326 -16.81 1.26 -9.35
CA TRP A 326 -15.86 0.17 -9.49
C TRP A 326 -15.69 -0.25 -10.94
N VAL A 327 -16.79 -0.44 -11.68
CA VAL A 327 -16.75 -0.80 -13.11
C VAL A 327 -16.00 0.26 -13.93
N ILE A 328 -16.35 1.53 -13.77
CA ILE A 328 -15.72 2.65 -14.49
C ILE A 328 -14.22 2.76 -14.13
N ALA A 329 -13.87 2.53 -12.87
CA ALA A 329 -12.51 2.60 -12.39
C ALA A 329 -11.62 1.47 -12.93
N THR A 330 -12.15 0.26 -13.07
CA THR A 330 -11.33 -0.94 -13.32
C THR A 330 -11.32 -1.42 -14.76
N ILE A 331 -12.31 -1.05 -15.60
CA ILE A 331 -12.26 -1.33 -17.04
C ILE A 331 -11.01 -0.76 -17.71
N PRO A 332 -10.60 0.50 -17.50
CA PRO A 332 -9.34 1.00 -18.07
C PRO A 332 -8.11 0.20 -17.59
N CYS A 333 -8.13 -0.33 -16.36
CA CYS A 333 -7.01 -1.09 -15.83
C CYS A 333 -6.79 -2.41 -16.59
N ILE A 334 -7.87 -3.16 -16.88
CA ILE A 334 -7.77 -4.40 -17.65
C ILE A 334 -7.40 -4.10 -19.12
N LEU A 335 -7.91 -3.02 -19.71
CA LEU A 335 -7.51 -2.60 -21.05
C LEU A 335 -6.03 -2.23 -21.11
N PHE A 336 -5.52 -1.49 -20.14
CA PHE A 336 -4.09 -1.17 -20.04
C PHE A 336 -3.22 -2.44 -19.89
N ALA A 337 -3.72 -3.44 -19.15
CA ALA A 337 -3.03 -4.71 -19.02
C ALA A 337 -2.97 -5.48 -20.36
N ILE A 338 -4.09 -5.58 -21.09
CA ILE A 338 -4.20 -6.31 -22.36
C ILE A 338 -3.39 -5.63 -23.46
N PHE A 339 -3.47 -4.30 -23.57
CA PHE A 339 -2.75 -3.57 -24.64
C PHE A 339 -1.28 -3.28 -24.32
N GLY A 340 -0.78 -3.67 -23.16
CA GLY A 340 0.63 -3.61 -22.83
C GLY A 340 1.20 -2.19 -22.78
N VAL A 341 0.46 -1.22 -22.18
CA VAL A 341 0.74 0.22 -22.27
C VAL A 341 2.09 0.65 -21.73
N SER A 342 2.84 -0.17 -20.95
CA SER A 342 4.27 0.03 -20.68
C SER A 342 4.90 -1.04 -19.77
N SER A 343 6.25 -1.07 -19.74
CA SER A 343 6.99 -1.92 -18.81
C SER A 343 6.82 -1.44 -17.36
N PHE A 344 6.88 -2.38 -16.42
CA PHE A 344 6.83 -2.12 -14.96
C PHE A 344 7.82 -1.03 -14.52
N ILE A 345 9.03 -0.99 -15.10
CA ILE A 345 10.07 0.01 -14.78
C ILE A 345 9.64 1.43 -15.15
N VAL A 346 9.07 1.63 -16.34
CA VAL A 346 8.60 2.96 -16.78
C VAL A 346 7.47 3.43 -15.87
N LEU A 347 6.58 2.52 -15.50
CA LEU A 347 5.45 2.83 -14.62
C LEU A 347 5.91 3.21 -13.21
N THR A 348 6.88 2.48 -12.65
CA THR A 348 7.47 2.81 -11.34
C THR A 348 8.15 4.18 -11.34
N ARG A 349 8.83 4.56 -12.43
CA ARG A 349 9.44 5.88 -12.57
C ARG A 349 8.41 7.01 -12.57
N ILE A 350 7.32 6.87 -13.32
CA ILE A 350 6.23 7.86 -13.35
C ILE A 350 5.61 7.98 -11.95
N MET A 351 5.36 6.84 -11.29
CA MET A 351 4.80 6.80 -9.93
C MET A 351 5.69 7.51 -8.92
N SER A 352 7.01 7.39 -9.02
CA SER A 352 7.96 8.06 -8.12
C SER A 352 7.82 9.59 -8.17
N GLY A 353 7.63 10.17 -9.35
CA GLY A 353 7.38 11.61 -9.49
C GLY A 353 6.04 12.04 -8.88
N VAL A 354 4.99 11.24 -9.06
CA VAL A 354 3.67 11.52 -8.48
C VAL A 354 3.73 11.46 -6.94
N VAL A 355 4.47 10.51 -6.37
CA VAL A 355 4.62 10.37 -4.90
C VAL A 355 5.27 11.61 -4.28
N VAL A 356 6.30 12.22 -4.90
CA VAL A 356 6.90 13.48 -4.42
C VAL A 356 5.86 14.60 -4.41
N LEU A 357 5.14 14.78 -5.52
CA LEU A 357 4.10 15.81 -5.61
C LEU A 357 3.03 15.63 -4.52
N VAL A 358 2.55 14.40 -4.35
CA VAL A 358 1.55 14.07 -3.33
C VAL A 358 2.09 14.33 -1.91
N SER A 359 3.35 14.03 -1.62
CA SER A 359 3.94 14.25 -0.28
C SER A 359 4.08 15.74 0.06
N ILE A 360 4.48 16.58 -0.90
CA ILE A 360 4.52 18.03 -0.72
C ILE A 360 3.11 18.59 -0.45
N MET A 361 2.15 18.17 -1.27
CA MET A 361 0.75 18.57 -1.09
C MET A 361 0.18 18.11 0.23
N LEU A 362 0.55 16.90 0.67
CA LEU A 362 0.15 16.32 1.95
C LEU A 362 0.58 17.21 3.12
N VAL A 363 1.85 17.68 3.13
CA VAL A 363 2.35 18.59 4.17
C VAL A 363 1.58 19.91 4.21
N LEU A 364 1.39 20.53 3.02
CA LEU A 364 0.66 21.79 2.94
C LEU A 364 -0.80 21.67 3.40
N THR A 365 -1.45 20.59 3.03
CA THR A 365 -2.85 20.31 3.38
C THR A 365 -2.99 19.94 4.85
N TYR A 366 -2.13 19.06 5.33
CA TYR A 366 -2.14 18.59 6.70
C TYR A 366 -1.89 19.72 7.71
N GLY A 367 -0.94 20.60 7.42
CA GLY A 367 -0.66 21.77 8.27
C GLY A 367 -1.88 22.69 8.45
N LYS A 368 -2.67 22.90 7.37
CA LYS A 368 -3.94 23.65 7.43
C LYS A 368 -5.01 22.88 8.18
N SER A 369 -5.19 21.62 7.86
CA SER A 369 -6.20 20.74 8.49
C SER A 369 -5.98 20.61 9.99
N ARG A 370 -4.74 20.43 10.44
CA ARG A 370 -4.37 20.32 11.86
C ARG A 370 -4.66 21.62 12.64
N LYS A 371 -4.31 22.79 12.06
CA LYS A 371 -4.62 24.08 12.66
C LYS A 371 -6.13 24.29 12.84
N LYS A 372 -6.92 23.87 11.85
CA LYS A 372 -8.39 23.98 11.88
C LYS A 372 -9.02 23.01 12.89
N ALA A 373 -8.48 21.79 13.01
CA ALA A 373 -8.97 20.77 13.93
C ALA A 373 -8.63 21.09 15.40
N GLY A 374 -7.57 21.83 15.68
CA GLY A 374 -7.13 22.16 17.03
C GLY A 374 -6.59 20.98 17.84
N SER A 375 -6.69 19.75 17.33
CA SER A 375 -6.25 18.52 17.98
C SER A 375 -5.59 17.56 16.95
N SER A 376 -4.80 16.60 17.44
CA SER A 376 -4.11 15.61 16.61
C SER A 376 -4.25 14.23 17.26
N PRO A 377 -5.43 13.61 17.17
CA PRO A 377 -5.75 12.40 17.92
C PRO A 377 -5.04 11.15 17.38
N ILE A 378 -4.63 11.15 16.10
CA ILE A 378 -3.95 10.01 15.46
C ILE A 378 -2.43 10.23 15.47
N CYS A 379 -1.94 11.36 14.98
CA CYS A 379 -0.50 11.63 14.89
C CYS A 379 0.12 12.06 16.22
N GLY A 380 -0.55 12.88 17.00
CA GLY A 380 0.03 13.51 18.20
C GLY A 380 1.31 14.29 17.86
N VAL A 381 2.41 13.97 18.56
CA VAL A 381 3.73 14.62 18.34
C VAL A 381 4.30 14.31 16.95
N ILE A 382 4.03 13.12 16.39
CA ILE A 382 4.54 12.70 15.06
C ILE A 382 3.99 13.60 13.93
N GLY A 383 2.87 14.28 14.14
CA GLY A 383 2.33 15.27 13.19
C GLY A 383 3.02 16.64 13.23
N THR A 384 4.09 16.86 14.01
CA THR A 384 4.79 18.15 14.07
C THR A 384 5.72 18.39 12.86
N LEU A 385 6.07 19.65 12.61
CA LEU A 385 6.85 20.05 11.45
C LEU A 385 8.15 19.26 11.23
N PRO A 386 8.97 18.94 12.27
CA PRO A 386 10.18 18.15 12.07
C PRO A 386 9.90 16.78 11.41
N PHE A 387 8.86 16.07 11.83
CA PHE A 387 8.50 14.78 11.25
C PHE A 387 7.97 14.90 9.81
N GLN A 388 7.24 15.99 9.51
CA GLN A 388 6.81 16.29 8.14
C GLN A 388 8.01 16.55 7.22
N ILE A 389 9.04 17.27 7.69
CA ILE A 389 10.28 17.50 6.94
C ILE A 389 11.01 16.18 6.69
N ILE A 390 11.18 15.34 7.70
CA ILE A 390 11.80 14.01 7.57
C ILE A 390 11.06 13.19 6.51
N MET A 391 9.72 13.19 6.54
CA MET A 391 8.90 12.49 5.56
C MET A 391 9.15 12.99 4.13
N VAL A 392 9.16 14.30 3.90
CA VAL A 392 9.38 14.88 2.55
C VAL A 392 10.79 14.57 2.05
N ILE A 393 11.80 14.77 2.86
CA ILE A 393 13.21 14.45 2.51
C ILE A 393 13.32 12.97 2.14
N SER A 394 12.77 12.09 2.97
CA SER A 394 12.76 10.65 2.72
C SER A 394 12.05 10.27 1.42
N THR A 395 10.91 10.90 1.13
CA THR A 395 10.16 10.66 -0.12
C THR A 395 10.96 11.12 -1.34
N ILE A 396 11.65 12.25 -1.25
CA ILE A 396 12.54 12.74 -2.32
C ILE A 396 13.67 11.75 -2.55
N ILE A 397 14.36 11.31 -1.48
CA ILE A 397 15.44 10.33 -1.56
C ILE A 397 14.96 9.03 -2.17
N SER A 398 13.80 8.53 -1.74
CA SER A 398 13.18 7.32 -2.29
C SER A 398 12.85 7.49 -3.79
N SER A 399 12.32 8.62 -4.20
CA SER A 399 12.00 8.89 -5.61
C SER A 399 13.25 9.01 -6.49
N VAL A 400 14.32 9.63 -5.97
CA VAL A 400 15.63 9.68 -6.64
C VAL A 400 16.19 8.26 -6.77
N GLY A 401 16.15 7.45 -5.70
CA GLY A 401 16.62 6.06 -5.71
C GLY A 401 15.91 5.19 -6.75
N ALA A 402 14.61 5.42 -7.00
CA ALA A 402 13.85 4.70 -8.02
C ALA A 402 14.31 5.02 -9.47
N LEU A 403 14.98 6.16 -9.68
CA LEU A 403 15.42 6.62 -11.00
C LEU A 403 16.88 6.30 -11.30
N ILE A 404 17.68 6.02 -10.27
CA ILE A 404 19.12 5.77 -10.41
C ILE A 404 19.36 4.41 -11.08
N PRO A 405 20.24 4.33 -12.10
CA PRO A 405 20.68 3.07 -12.65
C PRO A 405 21.52 2.31 -11.60
N LEU A 406 21.35 0.99 -11.56
CA LEU A 406 22.14 0.11 -10.70
C LEU A 406 23.58 0.05 -11.22
N SER A 407 24.54 0.15 -10.32
CA SER A 407 25.99 0.00 -10.57
C SER A 407 26.47 -1.43 -10.33
#